data_528ee5c7ff858b8e64cc93020739b20d
#
_entry.id   528ee5c7ff858b8e64cc93020739b20d
#
_cell.length_a   1.000
_cell.length_b   1.000
_cell.length_c   1.000
_cell.angle_alpha   90.00
_cell.angle_beta   90.00
_cell.angle_gamma   90.00
#
_symmetry.space_group_name_H-M   'P 1'
#
loop_
_entity.id
_entity.type
_entity.pdbx_description
1 polymer ?
#
loop_
_entity_poly.entity_id
_entity_poly.type
_entity_poly.pdbx_seq_one_letter_code
_entity_poly.pdbx_strand_id
1 'polypeptide(L)' 'MDNWNKIYATRNLAEASIIQGMLEENNIPVQIMNKQDSSYVNFGDIELYVPGHLSETAKQLMTNLLN' A
#
# COMPACT_ATOMS: atom_id res chain seq x y z
N MET A 1 -11.48 3.84 8.35
CA MET A 1 -10.31 4.67 8.63
C MET A 1 -10.57 6.04 8.03
N ASP A 2 -10.96 6.97 8.86
CA ASP A 2 -11.55 8.22 8.38
C ASP A 2 -10.57 9.08 7.61
N ASN A 3 -9.38 9.20 7.85
CA ASN A 3 -8.48 10.07 7.12
C ASN A 3 -7.42 9.32 6.33
N TRP A 4 -7.69 8.05 6.06
CA TRP A 4 -6.75 7.19 5.33
C TRP A 4 -7.36 6.79 4.00
N ASN A 5 -6.55 6.88 2.95
CA ASN A 5 -6.98 6.52 1.60
C ASN A 5 -6.23 5.31 1.12
N LYS A 6 -6.95 4.40 0.48
CA LYS A 6 -6.32 3.27 -0.20
C LYS A 6 -5.66 3.80 -1.47
N ILE A 7 -4.37 3.51 -1.61
CA ILE A 7 -3.61 3.96 -2.76
C ILE A 7 -3.17 2.81 -3.68
N TYR A 8 -3.22 1.59 -3.18
CA TYR A 8 -2.75 0.46 -3.96
C TYR A 8 -3.31 -0.84 -3.40
N ALA A 9 -3.49 -1.80 -4.28
CA ALA A 9 -3.88 -3.15 -3.90
C ALA A 9 -3.09 -4.13 -4.76
N THR A 10 -2.60 -5.19 -4.14
CA THR A 10 -1.82 -6.19 -4.83
C THR A 10 -2.02 -7.53 -4.14
N ARG A 11 -1.78 -8.62 -4.87
CA ARG A 11 -1.76 -9.95 -4.28
C ARG A 11 -0.34 -10.39 -3.90
N ASN A 12 0.65 -9.58 -4.22
CA ASN A 12 2.05 -9.90 -4.01
C ASN A 12 2.55 -9.18 -2.75
N LEU A 13 2.78 -9.94 -1.69
CA LEU A 13 3.24 -9.36 -0.42
C LEU A 13 4.60 -8.69 -0.57
N ALA A 14 5.48 -9.24 -1.39
CA ALA A 14 6.81 -8.64 -1.59
C ALA A 14 6.66 -7.26 -2.24
N GLU A 15 5.77 -7.12 -3.21
CA GLU A 15 5.51 -5.82 -3.84
C GLU A 15 4.96 -4.83 -2.82
N ALA A 16 4.01 -5.26 -2.00
CA ALA A 16 3.44 -4.41 -0.97
C ALA A 16 4.52 -3.92 0.00
N SER A 17 5.42 -4.82 0.40
CA SER A 17 6.50 -4.48 1.32
C SER A 17 7.47 -3.47 0.72
N ILE A 18 7.80 -3.62 -0.56
CA ILE A 18 8.69 -2.68 -1.25
C ILE A 18 8.06 -1.29 -1.30
N ILE A 19 6.79 -1.22 -1.66
CA ILE A 19 6.09 0.06 -1.72
C ILE A 19 5.99 0.68 -0.34
N GLN A 20 5.66 -0.11 0.67
CA GLN A 20 5.60 0.38 2.05
C GLN A 20 6.95 0.99 2.46
N GLY A 21 8.03 0.26 2.22
CA GLY A 21 9.37 0.73 2.61
C GLY A 21 9.72 2.03 1.91
N MET A 22 9.43 2.13 0.63
CA MET A 22 9.72 3.34 -0.15
C MET A 22 8.93 4.54 0.39
N LEU A 23 7.65 4.35 0.68
CA LEU A 23 6.83 5.44 1.19
C LEU A 23 7.27 5.87 2.58
N GLU A 24 7.61 4.91 3.43
CA GLU A 24 8.06 5.24 4.78
C GLU A 24 9.41 5.95 4.78
N GLU A 25 10.27 5.64 3.83
CA GLU A 25 11.52 6.37 3.66
C GLU A 25 11.28 7.83 3.27
N ASN A 26 10.13 8.11 2.70
CA ASN A 26 9.74 9.48 2.32
C ASN A 26 8.82 10.12 3.36
N ASN A 27 8.84 9.60 4.58
CA ASN A 27 8.06 10.11 5.71
C ASN A 27 6.55 10.03 5.50
N ILE A 28 6.11 9.04 4.73
CA ILE A 28 4.68 8.78 4.54
C ILE A 28 4.34 7.51 5.31
N PRO A 29 3.54 7.60 6.38
CA PRO A 29 3.15 6.39 7.10
C PRO A 29 2.20 5.55 6.25
N VAL A 30 2.36 4.24 6.32
CA VAL A 30 1.56 3.30 5.53
C VAL A 30 0.95 2.27 6.47
N GLN A 31 -0.34 2.01 6.27
CA GLN A 31 -0.98 0.88 6.91
C GLN A 31 -1.28 -0.18 5.87
N ILE A 32 -0.89 -1.40 6.15
CA ILE A 32 -1.18 -2.54 5.30
C ILE A 32 -2.38 -3.29 5.86
N MET A 33 -3.36 -3.50 5.00
CA MET A 33 -4.53 -4.30 5.32
C MET A 33 -4.42 -5.57 4.49
N ASN A 34 -4.03 -6.66 5.12
CA ASN A 34 -3.87 -7.94 4.42
C ASN A 34 -5.18 -8.71 4.52
N LYS A 35 -5.87 -8.80 3.38
CA LYS A 35 -7.14 -9.50 3.31
C LYS A 35 -7.03 -10.90 2.73
N GLN A 36 -5.81 -11.39 2.55
CA GLN A 36 -5.60 -12.73 2.05
C GLN A 36 -6.01 -13.75 3.11
N ASP A 37 -6.79 -14.75 2.67
CA ASP A 37 -7.24 -15.82 3.56
C ASP A 37 -6.27 -16.98 3.46
N SER A 38 -5.65 -17.33 4.56
CA SER A 38 -4.68 -18.42 4.58
C SER A 38 -5.34 -19.79 4.36
N SER A 39 -6.65 -19.90 4.56
CA SER A 39 -7.38 -21.16 4.34
C SER A 39 -7.58 -21.46 2.86
N TYR A 40 -7.63 -20.44 2.04
CA TYR A 40 -7.81 -20.54 0.60
C TYR A 40 -6.70 -19.78 -0.07
N VAL A 41 -5.87 -20.48 -0.80
CA VAL A 41 -4.69 -19.90 -1.38
C VAL A 41 -5.04 -18.69 -2.23
N ASN A 42 -4.56 -17.52 -1.81
CA ASN A 42 -4.54 -16.31 -2.62
C ASN A 42 -5.87 -15.67 -2.94
N PHE A 43 -6.86 -15.83 -2.09
CA PHE A 43 -8.05 -15.01 -2.20
C PHE A 43 -7.90 -13.76 -1.37
N GLY A 44 -8.24 -12.62 -1.98
CA GLY A 44 -8.17 -11.33 -1.33
C GLY A 44 -6.90 -10.57 -1.64
N ASP A 45 -6.98 -9.28 -1.45
CA ASP A 45 -5.90 -8.35 -1.78
C ASP A 45 -5.20 -7.87 -0.52
N ILE A 46 -3.97 -7.45 -0.71
CA ILE A 46 -3.21 -6.69 0.28
C ILE A 46 -3.37 -5.23 -0.11
N GLU A 47 -3.97 -4.45 0.79
CA GLU A 47 -4.28 -3.04 0.51
C GLU A 47 -3.35 -2.14 1.31
N LEU A 48 -2.88 -1.07 0.67
CA LEU A 48 -2.01 -0.10 1.30
C LEU A 48 -2.76 1.22 1.45
N TYR A 49 -2.71 1.76 2.66
CA TYR A 49 -3.40 3.00 3.02
C TYR A 49 -2.39 4.02 3.51
N VAL A 50 -2.61 5.28 3.12
CA VAL A 50 -1.81 6.41 3.60
C VAL A 50 -2.77 7.51 4.06
N PRO A 51 -2.27 8.45 4.90
CA PRO A 51 -3.10 9.60 5.26
C PRO A 51 -3.59 10.34 4.02
N GLY A 52 -4.86 10.78 4.06
CA GLY A 52 -5.48 11.39 2.90
C GLY A 52 -4.71 12.58 2.34
N HIS A 53 -4.14 13.41 3.22
CA HIS A 53 -3.41 14.59 2.78
C HIS A 53 -2.08 14.24 2.10
N LEU A 54 -1.62 13.00 2.19
CA LEU A 54 -0.39 12.55 1.56
C LEU A 54 -0.65 11.63 0.36
N SER A 55 -1.92 11.39 0.02
CA SER A 55 -2.23 10.38 -0.99
C SER A 55 -1.72 10.76 -2.38
N GLU A 56 -1.78 12.03 -2.76
CA GLU A 56 -1.25 12.46 -4.06
C GLU A 56 0.27 12.27 -4.13
N THR A 57 0.97 12.68 -3.08
CA THR A 57 2.42 12.50 -3.01
C THR A 57 2.79 11.02 -3.09
N ALA A 58 2.05 10.20 -2.35
CA ALA A 58 2.29 8.75 -2.36
C ALA A 58 2.10 8.16 -3.75
N LYS A 59 1.03 8.57 -4.44
CA LYS A 59 0.77 8.06 -5.78
C LYS A 59 1.87 8.45 -6.76
N GLN A 60 2.37 9.68 -6.66
CA GLN A 60 3.47 10.13 -7.52
C GLN A 60 4.73 9.32 -7.27
N LEU A 61 5.06 9.07 -6.01
CA LEU A 61 6.23 8.25 -5.68
C LEU A 61 6.08 6.84 -6.20
N MET A 62 4.89 6.27 -6.10
CA MET A 62 4.63 4.93 -6.61
C MET A 62 4.76 4.87 -8.13
N THR A 63 4.26 5.88 -8.83
CA THR A 63 4.38 5.95 -10.28
C THR A 63 5.86 5.95 -10.69
N ASN A 64 6.68 6.71 -9.99
CA ASN A 64 8.11 6.76 -10.27
C ASN A 64 8.79 5.42 -10.00
N LEU A 65 8.37 4.74 -8.94
CA LEU A 65 8.93 3.44 -8.60
C LEU A 65 8.57 2.36 -9.61
N LEU A 66 7.33 2.37 -10.08
CA LEU A 66 6.79 1.30 -10.93
C LEU A 66 7.03 1.51 -12.42
N ASN A 67 7.51 2.66 -12.80
CA ASN A 67 7.86 2.93 -14.20
C ASN A 67 9.35 2.65 -14.47
#